data_20d932994021404a3a26a88ed730348d
#
_entry.id   20d932994021404a3a26a88ed730348d
#
_cell.length_a   1.000
_cell.length_b   1.000
_cell.length_c   1.000
_cell.angle_alpha   90.00
_cell.angle_beta   90.00
_cell.angle_gamma   90.00
#
_symmetry.space_group_name_H-M   'P 1'
#
loop_
_entity.id
_entity.type
_entity.pdbx_description
1 polymer ?
#
loop_
_entity_poly.entity_id
_entity_poly.type
_entity_poly.pdbx_seq_one_letter_code
_entity_poly.pdbx_strand_id
1 'polypeptide(L)'
;MLKLFLMIATALSVTLSLNAQKPAWQPAPGHTTLHLWPGTAPGPSLSSAPEVDTTSAKDNLIAGKPLVRLGNVSTPTLTVYSPKGKNTGTAVVVFPGGGYSILAIDLEGTEVCDWLTSSGITCVLVKYRVPNSGPYPKSSAALQDAQRAVGIVRQHATEWHIDPNKVGVLGFSAGAHLSAALSTHFEQRLYDPIDAADKLSCRPDFAVIVYPGYLALAEQNFAPNPEINPTVKTPPTFIVQAADDPVHIENSTVYFLALKNAKVPTELHIYAEGGHGYGLRRTALPVTTWPQTVEIWLHTIHIL
;
A
#
# COMPACT_ATOMS: atom_id res chain seq x y z
N MET A 1 55.42 -30.44 55.40
CA MET A 1 54.56 -29.30 55.18
C MET A 1 54.19 -29.23 53.68
N LEU A 2 53.00 -29.74 53.31
CA LEU A 2 52.58 -29.83 51.92
C LEU A 2 51.57 -28.69 51.68
N LYS A 3 51.93 -27.69 50.84
CA LYS A 3 51.02 -26.58 50.49
C LYS A 3 50.11 -27.01 49.31
N LEU A 4 48.84 -27.14 49.62
CA LEU A 4 47.79 -27.39 48.63
C LEU A 4 47.38 -26.06 47.92
N PHE A 5 47.68 -25.92 46.61
CA PHE A 5 47.20 -24.80 45.80
C PHE A 5 45.79 -25.13 45.26
N LEU A 6 44.81 -24.40 45.73
CA LEU A 6 43.42 -24.47 45.20
C LEU A 6 43.30 -23.52 44.00
N MET A 7 43.22 -24.07 42.80
CA MET A 7 42.89 -23.29 41.59
C MET A 7 41.35 -23.11 41.52
N ILE A 8 40.90 -21.89 41.67
CA ILE A 8 39.50 -21.50 41.43
C ILE A 8 39.38 -21.19 39.95
N ALA A 9 38.70 -22.06 39.17
CA ALA A 9 38.32 -21.81 37.78
C ALA A 9 37.04 -20.98 37.78
N THR A 10 37.15 -19.70 37.44
CA THR A 10 35.98 -18.83 37.19
C THR A 10 35.43 -19.13 35.78
N ALA A 11 34.32 -19.82 35.71
CA ALA A 11 33.57 -20.02 34.47
C ALA A 11 32.86 -18.70 34.10
N LEU A 12 33.33 -18.04 33.04
CA LEU A 12 32.70 -16.86 32.45
C LEU A 12 31.48 -17.31 31.62
N SER A 13 30.30 -17.22 32.19
CA SER A 13 29.05 -17.50 31.45
C SER A 13 28.75 -16.34 30.49
N VAL A 14 29.10 -16.51 29.22
CA VAL A 14 28.66 -15.59 28.15
C VAL A 14 27.20 -15.89 27.86
N THR A 15 26.29 -15.08 28.41
CA THR A 15 24.88 -15.08 28.00
C THR A 15 24.76 -14.42 26.64
N LEU A 16 24.71 -15.23 25.58
CA LEU A 16 24.28 -14.79 24.27
C LEU A 16 22.78 -14.40 24.37
N SER A 17 22.51 -13.11 24.46
CA SER A 17 21.15 -12.58 24.24
C SER A 17 20.78 -12.85 22.78
N LEU A 18 20.10 -13.94 22.50
CA LEU A 18 19.39 -14.14 21.25
C LEU A 18 18.32 -13.04 21.20
N ASN A 19 18.58 -12.00 20.40
CA ASN A 19 17.51 -11.07 19.99
C ASN A 19 16.50 -11.91 19.21
N ALA A 20 15.44 -12.33 19.87
CA ALA A 20 14.34 -13.02 19.22
C ALA A 20 13.76 -12.05 18.15
N GLN A 21 13.92 -12.41 16.89
CA GLN A 21 13.36 -11.66 15.77
C GLN A 21 11.84 -11.58 15.96
N LYS A 22 11.27 -10.37 15.87
CA LYS A 22 9.81 -10.22 15.96
C LYS A 22 9.14 -11.07 14.88
N PRO A 23 8.06 -11.79 15.20
CA PRO A 23 7.32 -12.54 14.19
C PRO A 23 6.83 -11.59 13.11
N ALA A 24 6.81 -12.06 11.86
CA ALA A 24 6.23 -11.32 10.75
C ALA A 24 4.76 -11.04 11.05
N TRP A 25 4.30 -9.85 10.64
CA TRP A 25 2.90 -9.48 10.75
C TRP A 25 2.01 -10.50 10.01
N GLN A 26 0.90 -10.85 10.62
CA GLN A 26 -0.15 -11.66 10.03
C GLN A 26 -1.51 -10.97 10.21
N PRO A 27 -2.45 -11.11 9.26
CA PRO A 27 -3.80 -10.60 9.44
C PRO A 27 -4.47 -11.28 10.65
N ALA A 28 -5.36 -10.55 11.33
CA ALA A 28 -6.14 -11.11 12.43
C ALA A 28 -6.97 -12.32 11.94
N PRO A 29 -7.23 -13.31 12.81
CA PRO A 29 -8.08 -14.45 12.45
C PRO A 29 -9.48 -14.02 11.99
N GLY A 30 -10.07 -14.79 11.09
CA GLY A 30 -11.44 -14.56 10.59
C GLY A 30 -11.52 -13.79 9.27
N HIS A 31 -10.39 -13.41 8.69
CA HIS A 31 -10.32 -12.80 7.36
C HIS A 31 -9.86 -13.80 6.30
N THR A 32 -10.45 -13.73 5.10
CA THR A 32 -10.00 -14.53 3.96
C THR A 32 -8.68 -13.97 3.44
N THR A 33 -7.64 -14.81 3.41
CA THR A 33 -6.33 -14.45 2.85
C THR A 33 -5.99 -15.40 1.71
N LEU A 34 -5.63 -14.83 0.55
CA LEU A 34 -5.23 -15.57 -0.63
C LEU A 34 -3.81 -15.20 -1.05
N HIS A 35 -3.05 -16.17 -1.52
CA HIS A 35 -1.82 -15.90 -2.26
C HIS A 35 -2.16 -15.27 -3.61
N LEU A 36 -1.43 -14.23 -4.01
CA LEU A 36 -1.64 -13.62 -5.33
C LEU A 36 -1.24 -14.58 -6.46
N TRP A 37 -0.25 -15.42 -6.23
CA TRP A 37 0.29 -16.36 -7.20
C TRP A 37 0.08 -17.80 -6.72
N PRO A 38 -0.44 -18.70 -7.57
CA PRO A 38 -0.65 -20.11 -7.20
C PRO A 38 0.67 -20.88 -7.01
N GLY A 39 1.78 -20.29 -7.44
CA GLY A 39 3.14 -20.81 -7.32
C GLY A 39 4.13 -19.67 -7.10
N THR A 40 5.31 -19.77 -7.72
CA THR A 40 6.32 -18.72 -7.67
C THR A 40 5.82 -17.48 -8.41
N ALA A 41 5.92 -16.32 -7.77
CA ALA A 41 5.60 -15.03 -8.39
C ALA A 41 6.53 -14.76 -9.59
N PRO A 42 6.06 -14.09 -10.66
CA PRO A 42 6.87 -13.83 -11.84
C PRO A 42 8.04 -12.88 -11.54
N GLY A 43 9.15 -13.09 -12.26
CA GLY A 43 10.37 -12.30 -12.11
C GLY A 43 11.33 -12.85 -11.05
N PRO A 44 12.46 -12.18 -10.81
CA PRO A 44 13.45 -12.62 -9.83
C PRO A 44 12.92 -12.52 -8.40
N SER A 45 13.42 -13.39 -7.52
CA SER A 45 13.20 -13.23 -6.08
C SER A 45 13.85 -11.93 -5.59
N LEU A 46 13.08 -11.10 -4.90
CA LEU A 46 13.53 -9.79 -4.42
C LEU A 46 14.29 -9.89 -3.09
N SER A 47 14.04 -10.93 -2.30
CA SER A 47 14.72 -11.21 -1.03
C SER A 47 14.73 -12.71 -0.78
N SER A 48 15.85 -13.22 -0.29
CA SER A 48 15.97 -14.58 0.28
C SER A 48 15.80 -14.60 1.80
N ALA A 49 15.76 -13.41 2.43
CA ALA A 49 15.55 -13.30 3.86
C ALA A 49 14.06 -13.53 4.21
N PRO A 50 13.77 -14.08 5.39
CA PRO A 50 12.38 -14.27 5.83
C PRO A 50 11.67 -12.93 6.02
N GLU A 51 10.37 -12.93 5.81
CA GLU A 51 9.49 -11.80 6.11
C GLU A 51 9.62 -11.42 7.59
N VAL A 52 9.70 -10.13 7.88
CA VAL A 52 10.01 -9.64 9.23
C VAL A 52 9.37 -8.29 9.53
N ASP A 53 8.94 -8.08 10.78
CA ASP A 53 8.66 -6.75 11.31
C ASP A 53 9.99 -6.05 11.65
N THR A 54 10.35 -5.05 10.85
CA THR A 54 11.58 -4.25 11.01
C THR A 54 11.41 -3.07 11.96
N THR A 55 10.24 -2.90 12.58
CA THR A 55 9.95 -1.78 13.49
C THR A 55 10.87 -1.78 14.70
N SER A 56 11.47 -0.64 14.98
CA SER A 56 12.38 -0.45 16.10
C SER A 56 11.85 0.60 17.10
N ALA A 57 12.37 0.58 18.33
CA ALA A 57 12.05 1.61 19.33
C ALA A 57 12.61 3.00 18.98
N LYS A 58 13.48 3.10 17.97
CA LYS A 58 14.07 4.36 17.48
C LYS A 58 13.21 5.02 16.38
N ASP A 59 12.20 4.30 15.89
CA ASP A 59 11.35 4.83 14.82
C ASP A 59 10.41 5.91 15.36
N ASN A 60 10.14 6.91 14.53
CA ASN A 60 9.21 7.96 14.87
C ASN A 60 7.80 7.39 15.09
N LEU A 61 7.14 7.94 16.09
CA LEU A 61 5.74 7.66 16.35
C LEU A 61 4.86 8.53 15.46
N ILE A 62 3.77 7.95 14.93
CA ILE A 62 2.76 8.68 14.17
C ILE A 62 1.54 8.90 15.09
N ALA A 63 1.21 10.15 15.36
CA ALA A 63 0.17 10.52 16.34
C ALA A 63 0.36 9.80 17.70
N GLY A 64 1.61 9.71 18.18
CA GLY A 64 1.97 9.08 19.46
C GLY A 64 1.97 7.54 19.46
N LYS A 65 1.76 6.87 18.31
CA LYS A 65 1.72 5.40 18.21
C LYS A 65 2.81 4.89 17.27
N PRO A 66 3.42 3.72 17.56
CA PRO A 66 4.31 3.05 16.63
C PRO A 66 3.53 2.59 15.38
N LEU A 67 4.24 2.26 14.33
CA LEU A 67 3.68 1.57 13.15
C LEU A 67 4.46 0.30 12.86
N VAL A 68 3.83 -0.69 12.22
CA VAL A 68 4.47 -1.96 11.82
C VAL A 68 5.08 -1.79 10.43
N ARG A 69 6.41 -1.98 10.34
CA ARG A 69 7.20 -1.94 9.09
C ARG A 69 7.52 -3.36 8.64
N LEU A 70 6.67 -3.89 7.76
CA LEU A 70 6.85 -5.25 7.25
C LEU A 70 7.84 -5.26 6.07
N GLY A 71 8.94 -5.98 6.22
CA GLY A 71 9.97 -6.14 5.19
C GLY A 71 10.08 -7.56 4.66
N ASN A 72 10.84 -7.72 3.57
CA ASN A 72 11.18 -9.01 2.94
C ASN A 72 9.95 -9.82 2.49
N VAL A 73 8.92 -9.16 1.98
CA VAL A 73 7.73 -9.81 1.43
C VAL A 73 8.07 -10.42 0.08
N SER A 74 8.36 -11.72 0.05
CA SER A 74 8.61 -12.51 -1.16
C SER A 74 7.37 -13.29 -1.63
N THR A 75 6.44 -13.54 -0.72
CA THR A 75 5.17 -14.23 -0.99
C THR A 75 4.01 -13.25 -0.83
N PRO A 76 3.59 -12.58 -1.92
CA PRO A 76 2.55 -11.58 -1.85
C PRO A 76 1.17 -12.21 -1.64
N THR A 77 0.35 -11.54 -0.82
CA THR A 77 -1.01 -11.98 -0.48
C THR A 77 -1.98 -10.81 -0.57
N LEU A 78 -3.26 -11.11 -0.70
CA LEU A 78 -4.34 -10.20 -0.39
C LEU A 78 -5.17 -10.74 0.78
N THR A 79 -5.67 -9.82 1.62
CA THR A 79 -6.57 -10.16 2.74
C THR A 79 -7.84 -9.34 2.63
N VAL A 80 -8.99 -10.02 2.70
CA VAL A 80 -10.32 -9.42 2.53
C VAL A 80 -10.93 -9.10 3.89
N TYR A 81 -11.28 -7.83 4.08
CA TYR A 81 -12.00 -7.32 5.25
C TYR A 81 -13.40 -6.91 4.79
N SER A 82 -14.40 -7.71 5.13
CA SER A 82 -15.79 -7.45 4.74
C SER A 82 -16.51 -6.58 5.77
N PRO A 83 -17.43 -5.68 5.34
CA PRO A 83 -18.27 -4.93 6.27
C PRO A 83 -19.12 -5.86 7.14
N LYS A 84 -19.27 -5.53 8.43
CA LYS A 84 -20.13 -6.31 9.36
C LYS A 84 -21.59 -5.86 9.35
N GLY A 85 -21.94 -4.81 8.60
CA GLY A 85 -23.28 -4.22 8.52
C GLY A 85 -23.72 -4.01 7.08
N LYS A 86 -24.16 -2.78 6.75
CA LYS A 86 -24.50 -2.41 5.38
C LYS A 86 -23.30 -2.63 4.47
N ASN A 87 -23.51 -3.33 3.36
CA ASN A 87 -22.53 -3.49 2.29
C ASN A 87 -22.98 -2.68 1.08
N THR A 88 -22.13 -1.78 0.59
CA THR A 88 -22.41 -0.92 -0.56
C THR A 88 -22.14 -1.61 -1.90
N GLY A 89 -21.55 -2.79 -1.88
CA GLY A 89 -21.02 -3.46 -3.06
C GLY A 89 -19.69 -2.89 -3.57
N THR A 90 -19.20 -1.80 -2.97
CA THR A 90 -17.92 -1.20 -3.34
C THR A 90 -16.76 -1.95 -2.70
N ALA A 91 -15.67 -2.15 -3.44
CA ALA A 91 -14.41 -2.65 -2.91
C ALA A 91 -13.26 -1.68 -3.16
N VAL A 92 -12.33 -1.60 -2.21
CA VAL A 92 -11.09 -0.83 -2.34
C VAL A 92 -9.90 -1.75 -2.10
N VAL A 93 -9.04 -1.86 -3.11
CA VAL A 93 -7.75 -2.56 -3.01
C VAL A 93 -6.73 -1.57 -2.45
N VAL A 94 -6.18 -1.89 -1.27
CA VAL A 94 -5.31 -0.99 -0.51
C VAL A 94 -3.85 -1.39 -0.67
N PHE A 95 -3.02 -0.41 -1.03
CA PHE A 95 -1.57 -0.55 -1.19
C PHE A 95 -0.86 0.33 -0.16
N PRO A 96 -0.31 -0.24 0.94
CA PRO A 96 0.49 0.51 1.91
C PRO A 96 1.74 1.13 1.27
N GLY A 97 2.23 2.23 1.85
CA GLY A 97 3.51 2.82 1.49
C GLY A 97 4.68 2.14 2.18
N GLY A 98 5.85 2.80 2.07
CA GLY A 98 7.12 2.30 2.64
C GLY A 98 8.28 2.34 1.63
N GLY A 99 8.23 3.25 0.66
CA GLY A 99 9.31 3.52 -0.29
C GLY A 99 9.70 2.33 -1.17
N TYR A 100 8.82 1.36 -1.37
CA TYR A 100 9.11 0.06 -2.01
C TYR A 100 10.14 -0.79 -1.26
N SER A 101 10.50 -0.43 -0.04
CA SER A 101 11.46 -1.16 0.81
C SER A 101 10.78 -1.98 1.87
N ILE A 102 9.71 -1.46 2.45
CA ILE A 102 8.83 -2.10 3.45
C ILE A 102 7.37 -1.79 3.16
N LEU A 103 6.46 -2.34 3.97
CA LEU A 103 5.05 -1.96 3.99
C LEU A 103 4.68 -1.44 5.37
N ALA A 104 4.09 -0.23 5.45
CA ALA A 104 3.49 0.34 6.67
C ALA A 104 2.13 -0.33 6.92
N ILE A 105 2.14 -1.64 7.25
CA ILE A 105 1.04 -2.56 7.06
C ILE A 105 -0.15 -2.32 8.00
N ASP A 106 0.05 -1.71 9.17
CA ASP A 106 -1.02 -1.32 10.09
C ASP A 106 -1.56 0.08 9.75
N LEU A 107 -0.72 1.11 9.80
CA LEU A 107 -1.08 2.52 9.59
C LEU A 107 -1.80 2.76 8.25
N GLU A 108 -1.24 2.20 7.18
CA GLU A 108 -1.67 2.39 5.79
C GLU A 108 -2.36 1.13 5.22
N GLY A 109 -2.67 0.18 6.07
CA GLY A 109 -3.30 -1.09 5.74
C GLY A 109 -4.49 -1.40 6.64
N THR A 110 -4.28 -2.05 7.80
CA THR A 110 -5.40 -2.51 8.64
C THR A 110 -6.23 -1.37 9.21
N GLU A 111 -5.61 -0.22 9.60
CA GLU A 111 -6.37 0.96 10.05
C GLU A 111 -7.26 1.52 8.93
N VAL A 112 -6.79 1.43 7.67
CA VAL A 112 -7.59 1.80 6.48
C VAL A 112 -8.75 0.85 6.28
N CYS A 113 -8.52 -0.46 6.45
CA CYS A 113 -9.57 -1.45 6.33
C CYS A 113 -10.65 -1.29 7.41
N ASP A 114 -10.28 -0.92 8.63
CA ASP A 114 -11.24 -0.60 9.69
C ASP A 114 -12.14 0.58 9.30
N TRP A 115 -11.57 1.64 8.75
CA TRP A 115 -12.35 2.77 8.25
C TRP A 115 -13.27 2.38 7.10
N LEU A 116 -12.76 1.75 6.03
CA LEU A 116 -13.53 1.37 4.85
C LEU A 116 -14.69 0.44 5.21
N THR A 117 -14.43 -0.57 6.05
CA THR A 117 -15.49 -1.51 6.47
C THR A 117 -16.54 -0.85 7.36
N SER A 118 -16.18 0.17 8.16
CA SER A 118 -17.15 0.96 8.92
C SER A 118 -18.08 1.79 8.01
N SER A 119 -17.60 2.18 6.82
CA SER A 119 -18.36 2.88 5.79
C SER A 119 -19.12 1.93 4.82
N GLY A 120 -19.09 0.62 5.10
CA GLY A 120 -19.79 -0.39 4.28
C GLY A 120 -19.06 -0.77 2.99
N ILE A 121 -17.76 -0.50 2.91
CA ILE A 121 -16.89 -0.79 1.77
C ILE A 121 -16.03 -2.01 2.09
N THR A 122 -15.95 -2.99 1.19
CA THR A 122 -15.02 -4.11 1.33
C THR A 122 -13.59 -3.61 1.12
N CYS A 123 -12.72 -3.83 2.11
CA CYS A 123 -11.30 -3.54 1.99
C CYS A 123 -10.52 -4.79 1.60
N VAL A 124 -9.66 -4.67 0.60
CA VAL A 124 -8.75 -5.74 0.19
C VAL A 124 -7.31 -5.25 0.36
N LEU A 125 -6.70 -5.62 1.48
CA LEU A 125 -5.33 -5.23 1.81
C LEU A 125 -4.33 -6.10 1.05
N VAL A 126 -3.48 -5.47 0.26
CA VAL A 126 -2.44 -6.16 -0.52
C VAL A 126 -1.08 -6.03 0.14
N LYS A 127 -0.53 -7.17 0.53
CA LYS A 127 0.85 -7.32 0.93
C LYS A 127 1.66 -7.63 -0.34
N TYR A 128 2.07 -6.59 -1.07
CA TYR A 128 2.83 -6.73 -2.30
C TYR A 128 4.33 -6.92 -2.04
N ARG A 129 5.06 -7.44 -3.02
CA ARG A 129 6.49 -7.78 -2.89
C ARG A 129 7.35 -6.56 -2.61
N VAL A 130 8.18 -6.65 -1.56
CA VAL A 130 9.23 -5.71 -1.16
C VAL A 130 10.41 -6.48 -0.54
N PRO A 131 11.66 -5.97 -0.56
CA PRO A 131 12.08 -4.70 -1.19
C PRO A 131 12.13 -4.80 -2.71
N ASN A 132 11.93 -3.67 -3.39
CA ASN A 132 12.12 -3.53 -4.82
C ASN A 132 13.33 -2.62 -5.11
N SER A 133 13.92 -2.75 -6.28
CA SER A 133 14.99 -1.85 -6.76
C SER A 133 14.50 -0.41 -7.03
N GLY A 134 13.22 -0.16 -6.91
CA GLY A 134 12.54 1.11 -7.11
C GLY A 134 11.16 0.94 -7.73
N PRO A 135 10.48 2.06 -8.03
CA PRO A 135 9.21 2.03 -8.73
C PRO A 135 9.38 1.48 -10.16
N TYR A 136 8.25 1.11 -10.80
CA TYR A 136 8.25 0.80 -12.23
C TYR A 136 8.83 2.00 -13.03
N PRO A 137 9.69 1.78 -14.04
CA PRO A 137 10.05 0.50 -14.65
C PRO A 137 11.28 -0.18 -14.03
N LYS A 138 11.90 0.36 -12.99
CA LYS A 138 13.06 -0.27 -12.34
C LYS A 138 12.75 -1.66 -11.78
N SER A 139 11.52 -1.84 -11.29
CA SER A 139 10.98 -3.15 -10.90
C SER A 139 9.51 -3.25 -11.29
N SER A 140 9.13 -4.35 -11.93
CA SER A 140 7.74 -4.64 -12.28
C SER A 140 6.98 -5.39 -11.18
N ALA A 141 7.66 -5.92 -10.17
CA ALA A 141 7.10 -6.87 -9.22
C ALA A 141 5.85 -6.35 -8.48
N ALA A 142 5.90 -5.15 -7.90
CA ALA A 142 4.77 -4.57 -7.21
C ALA A 142 3.59 -4.29 -8.16
N LEU A 143 3.85 -3.82 -9.38
CA LEU A 143 2.80 -3.54 -10.36
C LEU A 143 2.16 -4.83 -10.90
N GLN A 144 2.93 -5.90 -11.07
CA GLN A 144 2.40 -7.24 -11.38
C GLN A 144 1.45 -7.71 -10.27
N ASP A 145 1.87 -7.56 -9.00
CA ASP A 145 1.05 -7.93 -7.83
C ASP A 145 -0.24 -7.11 -7.77
N ALA A 146 -0.17 -5.80 -8.06
CA ALA A 146 -1.34 -4.92 -8.08
C ALA A 146 -2.32 -5.26 -9.22
N GLN A 147 -1.82 -5.51 -10.43
CA GLN A 147 -2.64 -5.96 -11.56
C GLN A 147 -3.35 -7.28 -11.26
N ARG A 148 -2.62 -8.22 -10.63
CA ARG A 148 -3.14 -9.53 -10.25
C ARG A 148 -4.21 -9.40 -9.16
N ALA A 149 -3.97 -8.58 -8.12
CA ALA A 149 -4.90 -8.37 -7.03
C ALA A 149 -6.28 -7.90 -7.51
N VAL A 150 -6.34 -6.89 -8.40
CA VAL A 150 -7.61 -6.39 -8.95
C VAL A 150 -8.33 -7.46 -9.76
N GLY A 151 -7.61 -8.28 -10.54
CA GLY A 151 -8.18 -9.40 -11.27
C GLY A 151 -8.82 -10.43 -10.33
N ILE A 152 -8.13 -10.80 -9.25
CA ILE A 152 -8.65 -11.74 -8.23
C ILE A 152 -9.89 -11.17 -7.53
N VAL A 153 -9.89 -9.87 -7.16
CA VAL A 153 -11.07 -9.23 -6.55
C VAL A 153 -12.28 -9.34 -7.48
N ARG A 154 -12.13 -9.06 -8.76
CA ARG A 154 -13.21 -9.19 -9.74
C ARG A 154 -13.66 -10.63 -9.95
N GLN A 155 -12.74 -11.59 -9.91
CA GLN A 155 -13.07 -13.01 -10.01
C GLN A 155 -13.96 -13.47 -8.85
N HIS A 156 -13.70 -12.98 -7.65
CA HIS A 156 -14.43 -13.33 -6.43
C HIS A 156 -15.56 -12.36 -6.08
N ALA A 157 -15.92 -11.43 -6.98
CA ALA A 157 -16.86 -10.34 -6.69
C ALA A 157 -18.20 -10.86 -6.16
N THR A 158 -18.77 -11.89 -6.77
CA THR A 158 -20.04 -12.49 -6.32
C THR A 158 -19.92 -13.11 -4.92
N GLU A 159 -18.85 -13.86 -4.66
CA GLU A 159 -18.59 -14.52 -3.37
C GLU A 159 -18.42 -13.50 -2.24
N TRP A 160 -17.76 -12.37 -2.53
CA TRP A 160 -17.48 -11.34 -1.53
C TRP A 160 -18.53 -10.21 -1.52
N HIS A 161 -19.64 -10.39 -2.24
CA HIS A 161 -20.73 -9.40 -2.35
C HIS A 161 -20.25 -8.03 -2.85
N ILE A 162 -19.38 -8.03 -3.87
CA ILE A 162 -18.82 -6.85 -4.53
C ILE A 162 -19.48 -6.68 -5.90
N ASP A 163 -19.79 -5.43 -6.29
CA ASP A 163 -20.08 -5.08 -7.66
C ASP A 163 -18.77 -5.02 -8.45
N PRO A 164 -18.54 -5.86 -9.48
CA PRO A 164 -17.29 -5.88 -10.23
C PRO A 164 -16.98 -4.56 -10.97
N ASN A 165 -17.94 -3.63 -11.07
CA ASN A 165 -17.79 -2.29 -11.64
C ASN A 165 -17.55 -1.21 -10.57
N LYS A 166 -17.39 -1.59 -9.30
CA LYS A 166 -17.11 -0.70 -8.16
C LYS A 166 -15.86 -1.13 -7.40
N VAL A 167 -14.80 -1.49 -8.14
CA VAL A 167 -13.51 -1.92 -7.58
C VAL A 167 -12.48 -0.80 -7.77
N GLY A 168 -12.22 -0.03 -6.72
CA GLY A 168 -11.22 1.03 -6.72
C GLY A 168 -9.90 0.62 -6.08
N VAL A 169 -8.93 1.53 -6.14
CA VAL A 169 -7.64 1.40 -5.46
C VAL A 169 -7.40 2.59 -4.53
N LEU A 170 -6.70 2.34 -3.44
CA LEU A 170 -6.24 3.36 -2.52
C LEU A 170 -4.80 3.06 -2.14
N GLY A 171 -3.92 4.04 -2.29
CA GLY A 171 -2.52 3.87 -1.95
C GLY A 171 -1.92 5.07 -1.23
N PHE A 172 -0.86 4.79 -0.48
CA PHE A 172 -0.13 5.75 0.32
C PHE A 172 1.32 5.83 -0.12
N SER A 173 1.90 7.02 -0.27
CA SER A 173 3.32 7.21 -0.58
C SER A 173 3.75 6.38 -1.82
N ALA A 174 4.64 5.40 -1.67
CA ALA A 174 4.98 4.44 -2.73
C ALA A 174 3.77 3.61 -3.21
N GLY A 175 2.84 3.26 -2.30
CA GLY A 175 1.56 2.61 -2.65
C GLY A 175 0.63 3.52 -3.45
N ALA A 176 0.69 4.85 -3.23
CA ALA A 176 -0.01 5.83 -4.05
C ALA A 176 0.58 5.90 -5.47
N HIS A 177 1.91 5.88 -5.61
CA HIS A 177 2.55 5.70 -6.91
C HIS A 177 2.10 4.40 -7.57
N LEU A 178 2.06 3.28 -6.82
CA LEU A 178 1.60 1.99 -7.33
C LEU A 178 0.15 2.04 -7.84
N SER A 179 -0.72 2.75 -7.12
CA SER A 179 -2.11 3.00 -7.55
C SER A 179 -2.18 3.82 -8.83
N ALA A 180 -1.35 4.87 -8.97
CA ALA A 180 -1.24 5.68 -10.18
C ALA A 180 -0.66 4.86 -11.37
N ALA A 181 0.38 4.06 -11.12
CA ALA A 181 0.97 3.17 -12.12
C ALA A 181 -0.05 2.13 -12.61
N LEU A 182 -0.80 1.49 -11.73
CA LEU A 182 -1.87 0.58 -12.10
C LEU A 182 -2.97 1.28 -12.92
N SER A 183 -3.32 2.51 -12.54
CA SER A 183 -4.34 3.34 -13.21
C SER A 183 -3.93 3.79 -14.62
N THR A 184 -2.67 3.63 -14.99
CA THR A 184 -2.13 4.00 -16.31
C THR A 184 -1.59 2.81 -17.11
N HIS A 185 -1.37 1.62 -16.47
CA HIS A 185 -0.81 0.42 -17.08
C HIS A 185 -1.76 -0.79 -17.03
N PHE A 186 -3.06 -0.56 -17.04
CA PHE A 186 -4.05 -1.64 -16.95
C PHE A 186 -4.36 -2.34 -18.28
N GLU A 187 -4.01 -1.74 -19.41
CA GLU A 187 -4.32 -2.31 -20.74
C GLU A 187 -3.42 -3.50 -21.09
N GLN A 188 -2.22 -3.56 -20.52
CA GLN A 188 -1.28 -4.65 -20.71
C GLN A 188 -0.77 -5.16 -19.37
N ARG A 189 -0.95 -6.46 -19.11
CA ARG A 189 -0.36 -7.10 -17.94
C ARG A 189 1.15 -7.25 -18.12
N LEU A 190 1.88 -7.08 -17.01
CA LEU A 190 3.35 -7.22 -16.99
C LEU A 190 3.79 -8.67 -16.73
N TYR A 191 2.89 -9.63 -16.93
CA TYR A 191 3.12 -11.07 -16.78
C TYR A 191 2.14 -11.84 -17.68
N ASP A 192 2.50 -13.08 -17.98
CA ASP A 192 1.64 -13.97 -18.79
C ASP A 192 0.40 -14.41 -17.96
N PRO A 193 -0.80 -14.42 -18.57
CA PRO A 193 -2.02 -14.87 -17.89
C PRO A 193 -1.90 -16.29 -17.34
N ILE A 194 -2.33 -16.51 -16.10
CA ILE A 194 -2.21 -17.77 -15.40
C ILE A 194 -3.55 -18.49 -15.29
N ASP A 195 -4.62 -17.75 -14.99
CA ASP A 195 -5.95 -18.32 -14.73
C ASP A 195 -7.10 -17.36 -15.13
N ALA A 196 -8.30 -17.64 -14.62
CA ALA A 196 -9.50 -16.87 -14.95
C ALA A 196 -9.45 -15.42 -14.47
N ALA A 197 -8.75 -15.11 -13.36
CA ALA A 197 -8.63 -13.75 -12.85
C ALA A 197 -7.91 -12.83 -13.86
N ASP A 198 -6.98 -13.39 -14.63
CA ASP A 198 -6.17 -12.63 -15.58
C ASP A 198 -6.91 -12.34 -16.91
N LYS A 199 -8.07 -12.96 -17.11
CA LYS A 199 -8.97 -12.64 -18.21
C LYS A 199 -9.87 -11.43 -17.91
N LEU A 200 -9.96 -11.04 -16.63
CA LEU A 200 -10.73 -9.90 -16.17
C LEU A 200 -9.89 -8.63 -16.21
N SER A 201 -10.55 -7.49 -16.38
CA SER A 201 -9.85 -6.20 -16.39
C SER A 201 -9.13 -5.94 -15.06
N CYS A 202 -7.90 -5.45 -15.10
CA CYS A 202 -7.20 -4.94 -13.91
C CYS A 202 -7.30 -3.40 -13.80
N ARG A 203 -8.09 -2.73 -14.65
CA ARG A 203 -8.34 -1.30 -14.54
C ARG A 203 -9.18 -1.00 -13.29
N PRO A 204 -8.71 -0.13 -12.37
CA PRO A 204 -9.55 0.34 -11.27
C PRO A 204 -10.74 1.16 -11.77
N ASP A 205 -11.87 1.13 -11.06
CA ASP A 205 -13.01 1.97 -11.40
C ASP A 205 -12.88 3.38 -10.83
N PHE A 206 -12.06 3.55 -9.79
CA PHE A 206 -11.62 4.83 -9.23
C PHE A 206 -10.28 4.66 -8.50
N ALA A 207 -9.59 5.77 -8.23
CA ALA A 207 -8.32 5.76 -7.51
C ALA A 207 -8.26 6.85 -6.43
N VAL A 208 -7.72 6.50 -5.25
CA VAL A 208 -7.44 7.42 -4.14
C VAL A 208 -5.94 7.44 -3.90
N ILE A 209 -5.32 8.58 -4.07
CA ILE A 209 -3.87 8.81 -4.09
C ILE A 209 -3.51 9.70 -2.90
N VAL A 210 -2.87 9.12 -1.88
CA VAL A 210 -2.59 9.81 -0.61
C VAL A 210 -1.08 10.04 -0.47
N TYR A 211 -0.68 11.30 -0.36
CA TYR A 211 0.72 11.79 -0.30
C TYR A 211 1.69 10.99 -1.19
N PRO A 212 1.48 11.00 -2.51
CA PRO A 212 2.27 10.18 -3.42
C PRO A 212 3.74 10.60 -3.47
N GLY A 213 4.63 9.62 -3.70
CA GLY A 213 5.99 9.84 -4.19
C GLY A 213 6.13 9.44 -5.65
N TYR A 214 7.27 9.69 -6.26
CA TYR A 214 7.70 9.21 -7.59
C TYR A 214 6.82 9.63 -8.80
N LEU A 215 5.85 10.52 -8.62
CA LEU A 215 5.03 11.05 -9.73
C LEU A 215 5.66 12.29 -10.38
N ALA A 216 6.57 12.95 -9.66
CA ALA A 216 7.43 14.01 -10.14
C ALA A 216 8.90 13.64 -9.96
N LEU A 217 9.74 14.00 -10.93
CA LEU A 217 11.18 13.71 -10.92
C LEU A 217 11.93 14.92 -10.36
N ALA A 218 12.33 14.85 -9.08
CA ALA A 218 12.99 15.96 -8.39
C ALA A 218 14.31 16.37 -9.08
N GLU A 219 15.06 15.40 -9.60
CA GLU A 219 16.29 15.62 -10.35
C GLU A 219 16.08 16.29 -11.72
N GLN A 220 14.83 16.39 -12.18
CA GLN A 220 14.42 17.07 -13.41
C GLN A 220 13.50 18.27 -13.12
N ASN A 221 13.77 18.97 -12.04
CA ASN A 221 12.97 20.12 -11.62
C ASN A 221 11.48 19.81 -11.50
N PHE A 222 11.17 18.66 -10.90
CA PHE A 222 9.81 18.13 -10.72
C PHE A 222 9.01 17.94 -12.02
N ALA A 223 9.67 17.63 -13.11
CA ALA A 223 8.97 17.20 -14.32
C ALA A 223 8.08 15.99 -14.03
N PRO A 224 6.91 15.87 -14.68
CA PRO A 224 6.07 14.67 -14.57
C PRO A 224 6.86 13.41 -14.90
N ASN A 225 6.66 12.34 -14.11
CA ASN A 225 7.26 11.04 -14.41
C ASN A 225 6.66 10.49 -15.72
N PRO A 226 7.47 10.29 -16.79
CA PRO A 226 6.98 9.87 -18.10
C PRO A 226 6.35 8.46 -18.10
N GLU A 227 6.69 7.64 -17.10
CA GLU A 227 6.10 6.30 -16.95
C GLU A 227 4.65 6.37 -16.42
N ILE A 228 4.23 7.49 -15.84
CA ILE A 228 2.87 7.67 -15.33
C ILE A 228 2.12 8.62 -16.26
N ASN A 229 1.64 8.08 -17.37
CA ASN A 229 1.00 8.86 -18.44
C ASN A 229 -0.53 8.63 -18.49
N PRO A 230 -1.34 9.48 -17.84
CA PRO A 230 -2.78 9.36 -17.87
C PRO A 230 -3.36 9.53 -19.28
N THR A 231 -4.42 8.78 -19.56
CA THR A 231 -5.23 8.89 -20.78
C THR A 231 -6.69 9.10 -20.39
N VAL A 232 -7.57 9.36 -21.35
CA VAL A 232 -9.03 9.45 -21.11
C VAL A 232 -9.61 8.18 -20.50
N LYS A 233 -8.90 7.04 -20.54
CA LYS A 233 -9.30 5.76 -19.95
C LYS A 233 -8.85 5.60 -18.49
N THR A 234 -7.96 6.47 -18.00
CA THR A 234 -7.54 6.49 -16.60
C THR A 234 -8.78 6.72 -15.70
N PRO A 235 -8.93 6.00 -14.58
CA PRO A 235 -10.11 6.12 -13.74
C PRO A 235 -10.22 7.51 -13.07
N PRO A 236 -11.42 7.95 -12.67
CA PRO A 236 -11.60 9.09 -11.78
C PRO A 236 -10.68 9.00 -10.58
N THR A 237 -10.01 10.11 -10.21
CA THR A 237 -8.92 10.08 -9.23
C THR A 237 -9.08 11.17 -8.18
N PHE A 238 -9.01 10.79 -6.90
CA PHE A 238 -8.89 11.70 -5.77
C PHE A 238 -7.44 11.75 -5.30
N ILE A 239 -6.92 12.96 -5.02
CA ILE A 239 -5.55 13.17 -4.58
C ILE A 239 -5.54 14.03 -3.32
N VAL A 240 -4.72 13.67 -2.33
CA VAL A 240 -4.54 14.46 -1.11
C VAL A 240 -3.08 14.45 -0.64
N GLN A 241 -2.57 15.64 -0.25
CA GLN A 241 -1.22 15.78 0.32
C GLN A 241 -1.13 17.04 1.17
N ALA A 242 -0.14 17.11 2.07
CA ALA A 242 0.24 18.31 2.79
C ALA A 242 1.30 19.10 2.01
N ALA A 243 1.26 20.44 2.08
CA ALA A 243 2.22 21.30 1.38
C ALA A 243 3.62 21.26 2.02
N ASP A 244 3.70 20.92 3.31
CA ASP A 244 4.94 20.77 4.08
C ASP A 244 5.52 19.33 4.00
N ASP A 245 5.00 18.50 3.11
CA ASP A 245 5.45 17.10 2.93
C ASP A 245 6.89 17.06 2.36
N PRO A 246 7.87 16.46 3.05
CA PRO A 246 9.25 16.36 2.56
C PRO A 246 9.40 15.47 1.31
N VAL A 247 8.36 14.68 0.94
CA VAL A 247 8.32 13.91 -0.32
C VAL A 247 7.88 14.77 -1.51
N HIS A 248 7.65 16.07 -1.26
CA HIS A 248 7.31 17.10 -2.23
C HIS A 248 5.89 17.05 -2.80
N ILE A 249 5.18 18.16 -2.58
CA ILE A 249 3.80 18.38 -3.06
C ILE A 249 3.68 18.34 -4.59
N GLU A 250 4.78 18.54 -5.29
CA GLU A 250 4.88 18.49 -6.74
C GLU A 250 4.43 17.14 -7.30
N ASN A 251 4.61 16.05 -6.56
CA ASN A 251 4.09 14.74 -6.96
C ASN A 251 2.57 14.78 -7.20
N SER A 252 1.83 15.41 -6.30
CA SER A 252 0.37 15.56 -6.42
C SER A 252 -0.04 16.55 -7.49
N THR A 253 0.64 17.69 -7.56
CA THR A 253 0.26 18.80 -8.46
C THR A 253 0.54 18.47 -9.92
N VAL A 254 1.69 17.87 -10.24
CA VAL A 254 1.99 17.48 -11.65
C VAL A 254 1.07 16.35 -12.11
N TYR A 255 0.75 15.38 -11.24
CA TYR A 255 -0.15 14.30 -11.60
C TYR A 255 -1.59 14.80 -11.80
N PHE A 256 -2.07 15.70 -10.93
CA PHE A 256 -3.35 16.38 -11.10
C PHE A 256 -3.45 17.08 -12.46
N LEU A 257 -2.40 17.85 -12.84
CA LEU A 257 -2.36 18.53 -14.14
C LEU A 257 -2.36 17.55 -15.31
N ALA A 258 -1.63 16.44 -15.20
CA ALA A 258 -1.62 15.41 -16.22
C ALA A 258 -3.01 14.76 -16.39
N LEU A 259 -3.70 14.41 -15.28
CA LEU A 259 -5.06 13.88 -15.29
C LEU A 259 -6.06 14.87 -15.90
N LYS A 260 -6.00 16.14 -15.49
CA LYS A 260 -6.83 17.23 -16.07
C LYS A 260 -6.64 17.35 -17.58
N ASN A 261 -5.38 17.35 -18.05
CA ASN A 261 -5.06 17.43 -19.47
C ASN A 261 -5.60 16.21 -20.25
N ALA A 262 -5.58 15.03 -19.64
CA ALA A 262 -6.18 13.80 -20.15
C ALA A 262 -7.72 13.78 -20.05
N LYS A 263 -8.36 14.82 -19.48
CA LYS A 263 -9.81 14.92 -19.25
C LYS A 263 -10.35 13.85 -18.29
N VAL A 264 -9.54 13.41 -17.35
CA VAL A 264 -9.95 12.51 -16.28
C VAL A 264 -10.62 13.32 -15.18
N PRO A 265 -11.82 12.95 -14.69
CA PRO A 265 -12.42 13.56 -13.52
C PRO A 265 -11.49 13.42 -12.31
N THR A 266 -11.06 14.55 -11.74
CA THR A 266 -10.04 14.53 -10.67
C THR A 266 -10.31 15.61 -9.65
N GLU A 267 -10.13 15.25 -8.37
CA GLU A 267 -10.19 16.15 -7.23
C GLU A 267 -8.84 16.17 -6.51
N LEU A 268 -8.35 17.35 -6.12
CA LEU A 268 -7.08 17.55 -5.41
C LEU A 268 -7.30 18.36 -4.15
N HIS A 269 -6.90 17.83 -3.00
CA HIS A 269 -6.89 18.51 -1.72
C HIS A 269 -5.45 18.74 -1.23
N ILE A 270 -5.11 19.98 -0.96
CA ILE A 270 -3.81 20.38 -0.40
C ILE A 270 -4.05 21.04 0.96
N TYR A 271 -3.47 20.46 2.01
CA TYR A 271 -3.46 21.05 3.34
C TYR A 271 -2.13 21.75 3.60
N ALA A 272 -2.15 22.84 4.36
CA ALA A 272 -0.93 23.61 4.63
C ALA A 272 0.12 22.80 5.40
N GLU A 273 -0.35 21.99 6.38
CA GLU A 273 0.48 21.23 7.29
C GLU A 273 -0.03 19.80 7.43
N GLY A 274 0.90 18.86 7.65
CA GLY A 274 0.62 17.44 7.84
C GLY A 274 1.84 16.56 7.72
N GLY A 275 2.89 17.05 7.04
CA GLY A 275 4.09 16.26 6.74
C GLY A 275 3.77 15.04 5.86
N HIS A 276 4.53 13.97 6.07
CA HIS A 276 4.39 12.71 5.34
C HIS A 276 4.01 11.54 6.26
N GLY A 277 3.22 10.60 5.76
CA GLY A 277 2.91 9.35 6.48
C GLY A 277 1.93 9.52 7.65
N TYR A 278 1.00 10.48 7.57
CA TYR A 278 0.02 10.70 8.63
C TYR A 278 -1.07 9.60 8.70
N GLY A 279 -1.30 8.86 7.62
CA GLY A 279 -2.33 7.81 7.55
C GLY A 279 -3.72 8.34 7.88
N LEU A 280 -4.45 7.62 8.75
CA LEU A 280 -5.78 7.99 9.26
C LEU A 280 -5.75 8.44 10.73
N ARG A 281 -4.56 8.43 11.38
CA ARG A 281 -4.46 8.73 12.81
C ARG A 281 -4.75 10.19 13.07
N ARG A 282 -5.78 10.43 13.90
CA ARG A 282 -6.27 11.78 14.19
C ARG A 282 -5.25 12.60 14.98
N THR A 283 -5.05 13.82 14.51
CA THR A 283 -4.31 14.89 15.20
C THR A 283 -5.15 16.16 15.22
N ALA A 284 -4.62 17.26 15.74
CA ALA A 284 -5.26 18.57 15.66
C ALA A 284 -5.22 19.17 14.23
N LEU A 285 -4.40 18.62 13.31
CA LEU A 285 -4.22 19.16 11.97
C LEU A 285 -5.41 18.78 11.06
N PRO A 286 -5.91 19.71 10.25
CA PRO A 286 -7.02 19.50 9.32
C PRO A 286 -6.77 18.36 8.33
N VAL A 287 -5.51 18.10 7.94
CA VAL A 287 -5.15 17.03 7.01
C VAL A 287 -5.72 15.66 7.44
N THR A 288 -5.86 15.40 8.74
CA THR A 288 -6.38 14.12 9.24
C THR A 288 -7.89 13.95 9.03
N THR A 289 -8.56 14.92 8.37
CA THR A 289 -9.98 14.83 7.96
C THR A 289 -10.15 14.34 6.52
N TRP A 290 -9.07 14.01 5.81
CA TRP A 290 -9.15 13.57 4.40
C TRP A 290 -10.08 12.36 4.17
N PRO A 291 -10.27 11.38 5.09
CA PRO A 291 -11.19 10.27 4.82
C PRO A 291 -12.62 10.73 4.58
N GLN A 292 -13.10 11.78 5.28
CA GLN A 292 -14.44 12.34 5.09
C GLN A 292 -14.59 12.97 3.69
N THR A 293 -13.52 13.63 3.19
CA THR A 293 -13.58 14.21 1.84
C THR A 293 -13.59 13.14 0.75
N VAL A 294 -12.90 12.00 0.96
CA VAL A 294 -13.00 10.84 0.07
C VAL A 294 -14.41 10.27 0.04
N GLU A 295 -15.07 10.10 1.19
CA GLU A 295 -16.45 9.59 1.23
C GLU A 295 -17.41 10.50 0.47
N ILE A 296 -17.30 11.82 0.64
CA ILE A 296 -18.10 12.82 -0.11
C ILE A 296 -17.82 12.69 -1.62
N TRP A 297 -16.55 12.57 -2.00
CA TRP A 297 -16.15 12.42 -3.39
C TRP A 297 -16.69 11.12 -4.02
N LEU A 298 -16.65 9.99 -3.30
CA LEU A 298 -17.19 8.71 -3.76
C LEU A 298 -18.70 8.79 -4.04
N HIS A 299 -19.47 9.56 -3.24
CA HIS A 299 -20.88 9.87 -3.55
C HIS A 299 -21.02 10.74 -4.80
N THR A 300 -20.13 11.74 -4.99
CA THR A 300 -20.16 12.64 -6.16
C THR A 300 -19.94 11.89 -7.47
N ILE A 301 -19.10 10.86 -7.47
CA ILE A 301 -18.83 10.02 -8.65
C ILE A 301 -19.74 8.77 -8.73
N HIS A 302 -20.79 8.69 -7.91
CA HIS A 302 -21.80 7.61 -7.89
C HIS A 302 -21.24 6.20 -7.59
N ILE A 303 -20.17 6.11 -6.83
CA ILE A 303 -19.63 4.84 -6.34
C ILE A 303 -20.35 4.41 -5.05
N LEU A 304 -20.68 5.35 -4.17
CA LEU A 304 -21.48 5.13 -2.95
C LEU A 304 -22.89 5.64 -3.08
#